data_95f9f00894f7b08f2c409384f0472655
#
_entry.id   95f9f00894f7b08f2c409384f0472655
#
_cell.length_a   1.000
_cell.length_b   1.000
_cell.length_c   1.000
_cell.angle_alpha   90.00
_cell.angle_beta   90.00
_cell.angle_gamma   90.00
#
_symmetry.space_group_name_H-M   'P 1'
#
loop_
_entity.id
_entity.type
_entity.pdbx_description
1 polymer ?
#
loop_
_entity_poly.entity_id
_entity_poly.type
_entity_poly.pdbx_seq_one_letter_code
_entity_poly.pdbx_strand_id
1 'polypeptide(L)'
;ESAGMQKYLRELQPSTFEDLIAMNALYRPGPMDYIPDFIDPKHGRKPIEYDIPVMEKYLKDTYGITVYQEQVMLLSRLLADFTRGESDALRKAMGKKLRDKLDHMKPKFIEGGRKNGHDPKVLEKIWTDWEKFASYAFNKSHATCYSWVAYQTAYLKANYPSEYMAAVMSRSLSNITDITKFM
;
A
#
# COMPACT_ATOMS: atom_id res chain seq x y z
N GLU A 1 4.30 -14.48 -9.02
CA GLU A 1 4.82 -15.00 -10.31
C GLU A 1 3.90 -14.74 -11.52
N SER A 2 2.79 -14.01 -11.37
CA SER A 2 1.97 -13.63 -12.53
C SER A 2 2.74 -12.72 -13.48
N ALA A 3 2.51 -12.82 -14.79
CA ALA A 3 3.20 -12.02 -15.80
C ALA A 3 3.07 -10.50 -15.56
N GLY A 4 1.88 -10.06 -15.10
CA GLY A 4 1.65 -8.66 -14.77
C GLY A 4 2.46 -8.18 -13.55
N MET A 5 2.54 -8.97 -12.47
CA MET A 5 3.37 -8.65 -11.32
C MET A 5 4.85 -8.61 -11.70
N GLN A 6 5.32 -9.56 -12.52
CA GLN A 6 6.71 -9.57 -13.01
C GLN A 6 7.04 -8.31 -13.81
N LYS A 7 6.11 -7.84 -14.67
CA LYS A 7 6.26 -6.59 -15.42
C LYS A 7 6.49 -5.42 -14.47
N TYR A 8 5.60 -5.21 -13.51
CA TYR A 8 5.70 -4.10 -12.57
C TYR A 8 6.91 -4.19 -11.64
N LEU A 9 7.30 -5.39 -11.21
CA LEU A 9 8.53 -5.57 -10.42
C LEU A 9 9.80 -5.22 -11.21
N ARG A 10 9.84 -5.51 -12.51
CA ARG A 10 10.95 -5.10 -13.37
C ARG A 10 11.02 -3.58 -13.55
N GLU A 11 9.87 -2.92 -13.66
CA GLU A 11 9.78 -1.47 -13.76
C GLU A 11 10.12 -0.79 -12.42
N LEU A 12 9.65 -1.36 -11.31
CA LEU A 12 9.89 -0.86 -9.95
C LEU A 12 11.34 -1.02 -9.51
N GLN A 13 12.00 -2.11 -9.88
CA GLN A 13 13.34 -2.47 -9.40
C GLN A 13 13.41 -2.36 -7.86
N PRO A 14 12.71 -3.22 -7.11
CA PRO A 14 12.63 -3.12 -5.67
C PRO A 14 14.03 -3.07 -5.04
N SER A 15 14.27 -2.08 -4.20
CA SER A 15 15.53 -1.90 -3.47
C SER A 15 15.35 -2.07 -1.95
N THR A 16 14.11 -2.06 -1.49
CA THR A 16 13.74 -2.26 -0.09
C THR A 16 12.63 -3.29 0.02
N PHE A 17 12.45 -3.86 1.22
CA PHE A 17 11.34 -4.77 1.46
C PHE A 17 9.98 -4.06 1.42
N GLU A 18 9.95 -2.78 1.81
CA GLU A 18 8.80 -1.90 1.73
C GLU A 18 8.27 -1.75 0.30
N ASP A 19 9.14 -1.74 -0.70
CA ASP A 19 8.74 -1.72 -2.11
C ASP A 19 7.91 -2.95 -2.49
N LEU A 20 8.28 -4.13 -1.99
CA LEU A 20 7.53 -5.37 -2.23
C LEU A 20 6.19 -5.36 -1.53
N ILE A 21 6.15 -4.85 -0.29
CA ILE A 21 4.91 -4.71 0.49
C ILE A 21 3.93 -3.78 -0.24
N ALA A 22 4.42 -2.63 -0.70
CA ALA A 22 3.59 -1.66 -1.43
C ALA A 22 3.10 -2.24 -2.77
N MET A 23 3.95 -2.90 -3.53
CA MET A 23 3.54 -3.52 -4.80
C MET A 23 2.49 -4.61 -4.58
N ASN A 24 2.63 -5.44 -3.54
CA ASN A 24 1.63 -6.44 -3.19
C ASN A 24 0.28 -5.81 -2.81
N ALA A 25 0.28 -4.64 -2.19
CA ALA A 25 -0.93 -3.89 -1.88
C ALA A 25 -1.54 -3.21 -3.11
N LEU A 26 -0.71 -2.71 -4.04
CA LEU A 26 -1.15 -1.96 -5.22
C LEU A 26 -1.56 -2.85 -6.40
N TYR A 27 -0.94 -4.02 -6.58
CA TYR A 27 -1.23 -4.90 -7.71
C TYR A 27 -2.57 -5.62 -7.56
N ARG A 28 -3.66 -4.88 -7.74
CA ARG A 28 -5.06 -5.33 -7.70
C ARG A 28 -5.93 -4.47 -8.61
N PRO A 29 -7.05 -4.96 -9.12
CA PRO A 29 -8.00 -4.12 -9.86
C PRO A 29 -8.38 -2.87 -9.06
N GLY A 30 -8.23 -1.71 -9.65
CA GLY A 30 -8.41 -0.39 -9.04
C GLY A 30 -7.10 0.26 -8.61
N PRO A 31 -6.39 -0.20 -7.56
CA PRO A 31 -5.13 0.40 -7.13
C PRO A 31 -4.00 0.32 -8.15
N MET A 32 -4.08 -0.61 -9.11
CA MET A 32 -3.08 -0.75 -10.19
C MET A 32 -2.84 0.54 -10.97
N ASP A 33 -3.84 1.39 -11.08
CA ASP A 33 -3.74 2.67 -11.81
C ASP A 33 -2.77 3.65 -11.13
N TYR A 34 -2.49 3.46 -9.84
CA TYR A 34 -1.54 4.27 -9.06
C TYR A 34 -0.10 3.72 -9.07
N ILE A 35 0.15 2.56 -9.67
CA ILE A 35 1.51 1.98 -9.73
C ILE A 35 2.50 2.91 -10.43
N PRO A 36 2.18 3.57 -11.56
CA PRO A 36 3.08 4.55 -12.15
C PRO A 36 3.44 5.70 -11.22
N ASP A 37 2.47 6.22 -10.45
CA ASP A 37 2.69 7.29 -9.48
C ASP A 37 3.53 6.84 -8.27
N PHE A 38 3.63 5.55 -8.01
CA PHE A 38 4.54 4.97 -7.02
C PHE A 38 5.95 4.78 -7.59
N ILE A 39 6.05 4.30 -8.84
CA ILE A 39 7.33 3.99 -9.50
C ILE A 39 8.08 5.26 -9.90
N ASP A 40 7.39 6.27 -10.43
CA ASP A 40 8.03 7.48 -10.94
C ASP A 40 8.78 8.29 -9.86
N PRO A 41 8.22 8.53 -8.65
CA PRO A 41 8.96 9.19 -7.58
C PRO A 41 10.12 8.34 -7.05
N LYS A 42 9.96 7.02 -6.96
CA LYS A 42 11.05 6.12 -6.57
C LYS A 42 12.30 6.29 -7.45
N HIS A 43 12.10 6.44 -8.76
CA HIS A 43 13.19 6.61 -9.74
C HIS A 43 13.57 8.07 -9.99
N GLY A 44 13.03 9.02 -9.21
CA GLY A 44 13.32 10.44 -9.39
C GLY A 44 12.75 11.06 -10.67
N ARG A 45 11.83 10.37 -11.36
CA ARG A 45 11.14 10.91 -12.55
C ARG A 45 10.08 11.94 -12.20
N LYS A 46 9.54 11.87 -10.97
CA LYS A 46 8.65 12.86 -10.37
C LYS A 46 9.16 13.21 -8.97
N PRO A 47 8.96 14.45 -8.48
CA PRO A 47 9.27 14.79 -7.09
C PRO A 47 8.37 14.00 -6.14
N ILE A 48 8.88 13.68 -4.95
CA ILE A 48 8.04 13.19 -3.85
C ILE A 48 7.40 14.42 -3.22
N GLU A 49 6.09 14.48 -3.24
CA GLU A 49 5.32 15.60 -2.69
C GLU A 49 4.49 15.14 -1.50
N TYR A 50 4.40 16.00 -0.50
CA TYR A 50 3.55 15.82 0.67
C TYR A 50 2.63 17.03 0.79
N ASP A 51 1.32 16.82 0.85
CA ASP A 51 0.34 17.92 0.99
C ASP A 51 0.62 18.77 2.24
N ILE A 52 1.09 18.14 3.32
CA ILE A 52 1.59 18.78 4.53
C ILE A 52 2.93 18.13 4.86
N PRO A 53 4.03 18.89 5.08
CA PRO A 53 5.37 18.32 5.26
C PRO A 53 5.46 17.23 6.34
N VAL A 54 4.69 17.35 7.43
CA VAL A 54 4.69 16.38 8.53
C VAL A 54 4.18 14.99 8.12
N MET A 55 3.48 14.87 6.98
CA MET A 55 3.00 13.59 6.44
C MET A 55 4.15 12.70 5.97
N GLU A 56 5.32 13.26 5.67
CA GLU A 56 6.53 12.50 5.35
C GLU A 56 6.79 11.38 6.36
N LYS A 57 6.53 11.65 7.65
CA LYS A 57 6.70 10.69 8.74
C LYS A 57 6.08 9.32 8.47
N TYR A 58 4.96 9.27 7.77
CA TYR A 58 4.20 8.03 7.51
C TYR A 58 4.08 7.69 6.01
N LEU A 59 4.43 8.61 5.11
CA LEU A 59 4.35 8.40 3.67
C LEU A 59 5.71 8.23 2.99
N LYS A 60 6.81 8.39 3.70
CA LYS A 60 8.16 8.29 3.13
C LYS A 60 8.38 6.94 2.43
N ASP A 61 8.02 5.83 3.09
CA ASP A 61 8.22 4.48 2.55
C ASP A 61 7.30 4.15 1.36
N THR A 62 6.34 5.01 1.08
CA THR A 62 5.41 4.89 -0.04
C THR A 62 5.48 6.08 -1.01
N TYR A 63 6.61 6.81 -0.97
CA TYR A 63 6.92 7.91 -1.90
C TYR A 63 5.81 8.98 -1.97
N GLY A 64 5.22 9.32 -0.83
CA GLY A 64 4.16 10.33 -0.72
C GLY A 64 2.73 9.81 -0.94
N ILE A 65 2.57 8.55 -1.32
CA ILE A 65 1.25 7.99 -1.63
C ILE A 65 0.67 7.26 -0.41
N THR A 66 -0.61 7.47 -0.15
CA THR A 66 -1.35 6.67 0.83
C THR A 66 -1.69 5.32 0.21
N VAL A 67 -1.08 4.24 0.70
CA VAL A 67 -1.27 2.86 0.22
C VAL A 67 -2.05 2.02 1.24
N TYR A 68 -1.81 2.26 2.54
CA TYR A 68 -2.29 1.42 3.62
C TYR A 68 -3.35 2.08 4.47
N GLN A 69 -4.29 1.27 4.98
CA GLN A 69 -5.28 1.71 5.97
C GLN A 69 -4.61 2.27 7.23
N GLU A 70 -3.49 1.69 7.63
CA GLU A 70 -2.70 2.13 8.78
C GLU A 70 -2.15 3.55 8.60
N GLN A 71 -1.80 3.95 7.38
CA GLN A 71 -1.35 5.32 7.10
C GLN A 71 -2.49 6.32 7.32
N VAL A 72 -3.70 6.03 6.88
CA VAL A 72 -4.87 6.88 7.15
C VAL A 72 -5.12 7.04 8.65
N MET A 73 -5.03 5.93 9.40
CA MET A 73 -5.20 5.97 10.86
C MET A 73 -4.13 6.83 11.54
N LEU A 74 -2.87 6.68 11.15
CA LEU A 74 -1.76 7.42 11.73
C LEU A 74 -1.80 8.90 11.35
N LEU A 75 -2.13 9.20 10.10
CA LEU A 75 -2.23 10.58 9.61
C LEU A 75 -3.44 11.30 10.22
N SER A 76 -4.58 10.66 10.39
CA SER A 76 -5.74 11.29 11.05
C SER A 76 -5.43 11.68 12.52
N ARG A 77 -4.61 10.88 13.18
CA ARG A 77 -4.13 11.19 14.53
C ARG A 77 -3.09 12.30 14.53
N LEU A 78 -2.15 12.27 13.59
CA LEU A 78 -1.07 13.24 13.48
C LEU A 78 -1.57 14.64 13.11
N LEU A 79 -2.51 14.70 12.14
CA LEU A 79 -2.98 15.97 11.59
C LEU A 79 -4.11 16.60 12.38
N ALA A 80 -5.01 15.78 12.94
CA ALA A 80 -6.28 16.24 13.52
C ALA A 80 -6.58 15.69 14.93
N ASP A 81 -5.58 15.14 15.61
CA ASP A 81 -5.67 14.64 17.00
C ASP A 81 -6.76 13.56 17.19
N PHE A 82 -7.04 12.78 16.18
CA PHE A 82 -7.95 11.65 16.34
C PHE A 82 -7.41 10.69 17.40
N THR A 83 -8.29 10.24 18.27
CA THR A 83 -7.98 9.15 19.21
C THR A 83 -7.76 7.84 18.45
N ARG A 84 -7.22 6.82 19.13
CA ARG A 84 -7.07 5.48 18.56
C ARG A 84 -8.42 4.89 18.13
N GLY A 85 -9.47 5.08 18.94
CA GLY A 85 -10.81 4.61 18.63
C GLY A 85 -11.40 5.30 17.39
N GLU A 86 -11.22 6.61 17.28
CA GLU A 86 -11.71 7.39 16.13
C GLU A 86 -10.98 7.05 14.84
N SER A 87 -9.66 6.90 14.89
CA SER A 87 -8.89 6.48 13.72
C SER A 87 -9.26 5.07 13.24
N ASP A 88 -9.56 4.14 14.17
CA ASP A 88 -10.08 2.81 13.81
C ASP A 88 -11.51 2.87 13.26
N ALA A 89 -12.36 3.73 13.82
CA ALA A 89 -13.70 3.98 13.29
C ALA A 89 -13.64 4.56 11.86
N LEU A 90 -12.71 5.50 11.60
CA LEU A 90 -12.45 6.04 10.27
C LEU A 90 -12.03 4.94 9.29
N ARG A 91 -11.05 4.10 9.66
CA ARG A 91 -10.62 2.96 8.86
C ARG A 91 -11.79 2.04 8.51
N LYS A 92 -12.62 1.71 9.49
CA LYS A 92 -13.82 0.85 9.30
C LYS A 92 -14.85 1.51 8.39
N ALA A 93 -15.09 2.82 8.56
CA ALA A 93 -16.03 3.57 7.74
C ALA A 93 -15.57 3.63 6.28
N MET A 94 -14.27 3.85 6.07
CA MET A 94 -13.65 3.84 4.74
C MET A 94 -13.73 2.45 4.09
N GLY A 95 -13.25 1.41 4.75
CA GLY A 95 -13.24 0.05 4.20
C GLY A 95 -14.63 -0.51 3.86
N LYS A 96 -15.66 -0.07 4.59
CA LYS A 96 -17.06 -0.45 4.35
C LYS A 96 -17.85 0.57 3.52
N LYS A 97 -17.22 1.64 3.06
CA LYS A 97 -17.84 2.74 2.28
C LYS A 97 -19.07 3.35 2.97
N LEU A 98 -18.99 3.53 4.29
CA LEU A 98 -20.08 4.07 5.09
C LEU A 98 -20.11 5.61 5.00
N ARG A 99 -20.73 6.15 3.96
CA ARG A 99 -20.76 7.59 3.67
C ARG A 99 -21.24 8.43 4.85
N ASP A 100 -22.37 8.07 5.46
CA ASP A 100 -22.93 8.81 6.60
C ASP A 100 -21.92 8.96 7.76
N LYS A 101 -21.10 7.93 8.00
CA LYS A 101 -20.07 7.99 9.03
C LYS A 101 -18.89 8.87 8.61
N LEU A 102 -18.50 8.81 7.34
CA LEU A 102 -17.45 9.66 6.80
C LEU A 102 -17.85 11.13 6.85
N ASP A 103 -19.08 11.45 6.44
CA ASP A 103 -19.64 12.81 6.48
C ASP A 103 -19.67 13.38 7.92
N HIS A 104 -19.94 12.53 8.92
CA HIS A 104 -19.87 12.94 10.33
C HIS A 104 -18.45 13.15 10.85
N MET A 105 -17.48 12.41 10.33
CA MET A 105 -16.09 12.50 10.78
C MET A 105 -15.30 13.60 10.08
N LYS A 106 -15.66 13.98 8.86
CA LYS A 106 -14.99 15.03 8.06
C LYS A 106 -14.89 16.36 8.79
N PRO A 107 -15.98 16.95 9.34
CA PRO A 107 -15.91 18.22 10.06
C PRO A 107 -14.93 18.17 11.23
N LYS A 108 -14.90 17.06 11.97
CA LYS A 108 -13.96 16.87 13.07
C LYS A 108 -12.51 16.84 12.60
N PHE A 109 -12.23 16.17 11.49
CA PHE A 109 -10.89 16.13 10.89
C PHE A 109 -10.43 17.53 10.47
N ILE A 110 -11.28 18.26 9.77
CA ILE A 110 -10.97 19.62 9.32
C ILE A 110 -10.73 20.56 10.52
N GLU A 111 -11.62 20.52 11.51
CA GLU A 111 -11.50 21.38 12.70
C GLU A 111 -10.27 21.04 13.56
N GLY A 112 -9.99 19.74 13.77
CA GLY A 112 -8.81 19.29 14.47
C GLY A 112 -7.53 19.72 13.76
N GLY A 113 -7.46 19.51 12.45
CA GLY A 113 -6.31 19.93 11.65
C GLY A 113 -6.12 21.45 11.61
N ARG A 114 -7.22 22.22 11.56
CA ARG A 114 -7.18 23.68 11.65
C ARG A 114 -6.60 24.16 12.99
N LYS A 115 -6.98 23.53 14.08
CA LYS A 115 -6.41 23.81 15.42
C LYS A 115 -4.92 23.55 15.48
N ASN A 116 -4.44 22.55 14.72
CA ASN A 116 -3.03 22.21 14.62
C ASN A 116 -2.26 23.09 13.61
N GLY A 117 -2.90 24.14 13.08
CA GLY A 117 -2.27 25.13 12.19
C GLY A 117 -2.23 24.72 10.72
N HIS A 118 -2.99 23.72 10.30
CA HIS A 118 -3.06 23.29 8.88
C HIS A 118 -4.14 24.05 8.11
N ASP A 119 -3.88 24.32 6.82
CA ASP A 119 -4.84 24.95 5.93
C ASP A 119 -6.08 24.05 5.72
N PRO A 120 -7.30 24.55 6.02
CA PRO A 120 -8.53 23.78 5.79
C PRO A 120 -8.72 23.27 4.35
N LYS A 121 -8.28 24.02 3.35
CA LYS A 121 -8.36 23.60 1.94
C LYS A 121 -7.49 22.38 1.66
N VAL A 122 -6.29 22.35 2.24
CA VAL A 122 -5.38 21.20 2.13
C VAL A 122 -5.95 20.00 2.86
N LEU A 123 -6.52 20.19 4.05
CA LEU A 123 -7.19 19.12 4.80
C LEU A 123 -8.40 18.54 4.04
N GLU A 124 -9.20 19.39 3.39
CA GLU A 124 -10.30 18.94 2.53
C GLU A 124 -9.82 18.12 1.33
N LYS A 125 -8.72 18.55 0.70
CA LYS A 125 -8.08 17.78 -0.37
C LYS A 125 -7.65 16.39 0.13
N ILE A 126 -6.92 16.34 1.24
CA ILE A 126 -6.46 15.07 1.85
C ILE A 126 -7.65 14.16 2.15
N TRP A 127 -8.72 14.70 2.75
CA TRP A 127 -9.92 13.92 3.04
C TRP A 127 -10.57 13.36 1.77
N THR A 128 -10.72 14.19 0.75
CA THR A 128 -11.29 13.79 -0.55
C THR A 128 -10.45 12.72 -1.24
N ASP A 129 -9.13 12.82 -1.15
CA ASP A 129 -8.22 11.82 -1.70
C ASP A 129 -8.32 10.51 -0.90
N TRP A 130 -8.48 10.57 0.42
CA TRP A 130 -8.75 9.39 1.24
C TRP A 130 -10.11 8.75 0.91
N GLU A 131 -11.16 9.52 0.65
CA GLU A 131 -12.46 8.97 0.23
C GLU A 131 -12.39 8.22 -1.11
N LYS A 132 -11.67 8.77 -2.08
CA LYS A 132 -11.39 8.08 -3.35
C LYS A 132 -10.60 6.80 -3.12
N PHE A 133 -9.56 6.90 -2.31
CA PHE A 133 -8.63 5.81 -2.03
C PHE A 133 -9.19 4.78 -1.03
N ALA A 134 -10.17 5.14 -0.23
CA ALA A 134 -10.75 4.31 0.84
C ALA A 134 -11.22 2.94 0.36
N SER A 135 -11.70 2.87 -0.88
CA SER A 135 -12.12 1.59 -1.48
C SER A 135 -10.93 0.67 -1.82
N TYR A 136 -9.71 1.19 -1.80
CA TYR A 136 -8.50 0.52 -2.26
C TYR A 136 -7.43 0.39 -1.20
N ALA A 137 -7.52 1.14 -0.07
CA ALA A 137 -6.56 1.06 1.01
C ALA A 137 -6.43 -0.38 1.54
N PHE A 138 -5.19 -0.85 1.64
CA PHE A 138 -4.89 -2.24 1.98
C PHE A 138 -4.37 -2.37 3.41
N ASN A 139 -4.58 -3.52 4.02
CA ASN A 139 -3.99 -3.83 5.31
C ASN A 139 -2.49 -4.10 5.14
N LYS A 140 -1.64 -3.29 5.78
CA LYS A 140 -0.18 -3.41 5.66
C LYS A 140 0.31 -4.74 6.20
N SER A 141 -0.24 -5.23 7.31
CA SER A 141 0.18 -6.50 7.92
C SER A 141 -0.03 -7.68 6.99
N HIS A 142 -1.17 -7.73 6.29
CA HIS A 142 -1.45 -8.74 5.28
C HIS A 142 -0.45 -8.68 4.13
N ALA A 143 -0.23 -7.49 3.55
CA ALA A 143 0.75 -7.30 2.49
C ALA A 143 2.17 -7.70 2.93
N THR A 144 2.56 -7.39 4.17
CA THR A 144 3.86 -7.75 4.74
C THR A 144 4.04 -9.26 4.82
N CYS A 145 3.05 -9.99 5.32
CA CYS A 145 3.13 -11.46 5.43
C CYS A 145 3.30 -12.12 4.05
N TYR A 146 2.52 -11.71 3.07
CA TYR A 146 2.65 -12.25 1.72
C TYR A 146 3.97 -11.85 1.04
N SER A 147 4.43 -10.63 1.24
CA SER A 147 5.72 -10.18 0.71
C SER A 147 6.89 -10.92 1.35
N TRP A 148 6.78 -11.28 2.62
CA TRP A 148 7.79 -12.08 3.31
C TRP A 148 7.93 -13.47 2.68
N VAL A 149 6.83 -14.17 2.44
CA VAL A 149 6.84 -15.46 1.75
C VAL A 149 7.37 -15.32 0.33
N ALA A 150 6.91 -14.29 -0.40
CA ALA A 150 7.36 -14.03 -1.77
C ALA A 150 8.88 -13.78 -1.83
N TYR A 151 9.42 -13.01 -0.89
CA TYR A 151 10.85 -12.76 -0.80
C TYR A 151 11.65 -14.04 -0.50
N GLN A 152 11.20 -14.85 0.47
CA GLN A 152 11.85 -16.11 0.80
C GLN A 152 11.89 -17.07 -0.41
N THR A 153 10.76 -17.21 -1.12
CA THR A 153 10.71 -18.08 -2.31
C THR A 153 11.58 -17.56 -3.43
N ALA A 154 11.61 -16.25 -3.65
CA ALA A 154 12.48 -15.62 -4.64
C ALA A 154 13.97 -15.80 -4.30
N TYR A 155 14.34 -15.64 -3.02
CA TYR A 155 15.70 -15.86 -2.53
C TYR A 155 16.15 -17.31 -2.76
N LEU A 156 15.31 -18.28 -2.39
CA LEU A 156 15.61 -19.69 -2.60
C LEU A 156 15.75 -20.02 -4.10
N LYS A 157 14.85 -19.51 -4.92
CA LYS A 157 14.90 -19.70 -6.38
C LYS A 157 16.18 -19.12 -6.99
N ALA A 158 16.64 -17.97 -6.49
CA ALA A 158 17.83 -17.31 -7.01
C ALA A 158 19.14 -17.95 -6.56
N ASN A 159 19.22 -18.43 -5.30
CA ASN A 159 20.46 -18.92 -4.71
C ASN A 159 20.56 -20.45 -4.67
N TYR A 160 19.44 -21.16 -4.71
CA TYR A 160 19.34 -22.63 -4.63
C TYR A 160 18.32 -23.14 -5.65
N PRO A 161 18.52 -22.83 -6.97
CA PRO A 161 17.50 -23.11 -8.00
C PRO A 161 17.15 -24.59 -8.14
N SER A 162 18.14 -25.49 -8.09
CA SER A 162 17.92 -26.92 -8.23
C SER A 162 17.09 -27.50 -7.10
N GLU A 163 17.43 -27.18 -5.87
CA GLU A 163 16.74 -27.63 -4.66
C GLU A 163 15.35 -27.03 -4.57
N TYR A 164 15.23 -25.73 -4.89
CA TYR A 164 13.94 -25.06 -4.90
C TYR A 164 12.99 -25.67 -5.95
N MET A 165 13.46 -25.87 -7.18
CA MET A 165 12.65 -26.46 -8.25
C MET A 165 12.30 -27.92 -7.95
N ALA A 166 13.21 -28.71 -7.38
CA ALA A 166 12.91 -30.06 -6.93
C ALA A 166 11.79 -30.09 -5.88
N ALA A 167 11.83 -29.18 -4.92
CA ALA A 167 10.77 -29.05 -3.91
C ALA A 167 9.42 -28.63 -4.52
N VAL A 168 9.42 -27.66 -5.45
CA VAL A 168 8.19 -27.19 -6.14
C VAL A 168 7.59 -28.32 -6.96
N MET A 169 8.39 -29.01 -7.77
CA MET A 169 7.91 -30.13 -8.59
C MET A 169 7.39 -31.30 -7.75
N SER A 170 8.06 -31.61 -6.63
CA SER A 170 7.60 -32.68 -5.71
C SER A 170 6.23 -32.38 -5.10
N ARG A 171 5.84 -31.10 -4.96
CA ARG A 171 4.51 -30.70 -4.49
C ARG A 171 3.46 -30.71 -5.60
N SER A 172 3.87 -30.79 -6.86
CA SER A 172 3.00 -30.72 -8.05
C SER A 172 2.90 -32.07 -8.79
N LEU A 173 3.27 -33.20 -8.18
CA LEU A 173 3.34 -34.51 -8.84
C LEU A 173 2.03 -34.96 -9.49
N SER A 174 0.88 -34.50 -9.00
CA SER A 174 -0.44 -34.79 -9.56
C SER A 174 -0.85 -33.85 -10.73
N ASN A 175 -0.04 -32.83 -11.02
CA ASN A 175 -0.35 -31.83 -12.04
C ASN A 175 0.79 -31.72 -13.06
N ILE A 176 0.69 -32.49 -14.12
CA ILE A 176 1.71 -32.53 -15.19
C ILE A 176 1.87 -31.15 -15.88
N THR A 177 0.81 -30.37 -15.98
CA THR A 177 0.85 -29.04 -16.59
C THR A 177 1.74 -28.08 -15.79
N ASP A 178 1.68 -28.15 -14.47
CA ASP A 178 2.55 -27.33 -13.61
C ASP A 178 4.00 -27.82 -13.65
N ILE A 179 4.23 -29.14 -13.65
CA ILE A 179 5.57 -29.70 -13.80
C ILE A 179 6.22 -29.20 -15.10
N THR A 180 5.49 -29.25 -16.23
CA THR A 180 6.02 -28.84 -17.54
C THR A 180 6.39 -27.34 -17.58
N LYS A 181 5.74 -26.48 -16.79
CA LYS A 181 6.10 -25.06 -16.69
C LYS A 181 7.40 -24.84 -15.93
N PHE A 182 7.76 -25.75 -15.03
CA PHE A 182 8.94 -25.63 -14.17
C PHE A 182 10.18 -26.31 -14.76
N MET A 183 10.01 -27.09 -15.80
CA MET A 183 11.09 -27.69 -16.59
C MET A 183 11.62 -26.72 -17.64
#